data_1d2416225c5d78b335dff25f123f06b0
#
_entry.id   1d2416225c5d78b335dff25f123f06b0
#
_cell.length_a   1.000
_cell.length_b   1.000
_cell.length_c   1.000
_cell.angle_alpha   90.00
_cell.angle_beta   90.00
_cell.angle_gamma   90.00
#
_symmetry.space_group_name_H-M   'P 1'
#
loop_
_entity.id
_entity.type
_entity.pdbx_description
1 polymer ?
#
loop_
_entity_poly.entity_id
_entity_poly.type
_entity_poly.pdbx_seq_one_letter_code
_entity_poly.pdbx_strand_id
1 'polypeptide(L)'
;MQDNRGGWRFESTWPSEDTEYLEMDVESLSPTGAIMGPSRGPITFSYGPFEADTFIAGMPTIHVSATPHTANNGHIFVEMTDDAGIHLGHAVMDLRFHAGGRDGVLQITPFTTVVAKMELMPLDVFLSAGESIHFTVTQTGEDYVPSPAAAGEYSIDWAASTLTLPLVERSCDDLFQAPMVEYGESAGRIC
;
A
#
# COMPACT_ATOMS: atom_id res chain seq x y z
N MET A 1 -2.12 2.40 -20.22
CA MET A 1 -2.07 1.61 -18.96
C MET A 1 -3.40 0.91 -18.81
N GLN A 2 -3.43 -0.19 -18.09
CA GLN A 2 -4.66 -0.96 -17.84
C GLN A 2 -4.96 -0.91 -16.35
N ASP A 3 -6.20 -0.57 -16.00
CA ASP A 3 -6.69 -0.56 -14.64
C ASP A 3 -7.13 -1.96 -14.14
N ASN A 4 -7.56 -2.07 -12.88
CA ASN A 4 -8.03 -3.30 -12.26
C ASN A 4 -9.34 -3.85 -12.85
N ARG A 5 -10.05 -3.08 -13.67
CA ARG A 5 -11.30 -3.46 -14.36
C ARG A 5 -11.11 -3.72 -15.84
N GLY A 6 -9.86 -3.66 -16.33
CA GLY A 6 -9.51 -3.90 -17.73
C GLY A 6 -9.67 -2.69 -18.64
N GLY A 7 -9.92 -1.50 -18.08
CA GLY A 7 -9.90 -0.24 -18.80
C GLY A 7 -8.49 0.14 -19.22
N TRP A 8 -8.34 0.77 -20.36
CA TRP A 8 -7.07 1.27 -20.85
C TRP A 8 -7.13 2.78 -21.02
N ARG A 9 -6.03 3.45 -20.73
CA ARG A 9 -5.84 4.86 -21.05
C ARG A 9 -4.43 5.15 -21.51
N PHE A 10 -4.27 6.25 -22.25
CA PHE A 10 -2.97 6.75 -22.66
C PHE A 10 -2.48 7.77 -21.61
N GLU A 11 -1.22 7.59 -21.20
CA GLU A 11 -0.51 8.55 -20.38
C GLU A 11 0.81 8.92 -21.06
N SER A 12 1.15 10.20 -21.05
CA SER A 12 2.42 10.68 -21.62
C SER A 12 3.61 10.34 -20.75
N THR A 13 3.40 10.27 -19.43
CA THR A 13 4.39 9.96 -18.41
C THR A 13 3.78 9.04 -17.35
N TRP A 14 4.62 8.41 -16.55
CA TRP A 14 4.20 7.62 -15.40
C TRP A 14 5.05 7.97 -14.16
N PRO A 15 4.44 8.33 -13.02
CA PRO A 15 3.03 8.69 -12.88
C PRO A 15 2.60 9.82 -13.83
N SER A 16 1.28 10.02 -14.03
CA SER A 16 0.76 11.10 -14.86
C SER A 16 1.16 12.47 -14.30
N GLU A 17 1.35 13.48 -15.17
CA GLU A 17 1.76 14.82 -14.74
C GLU A 17 0.73 15.51 -13.84
N ASP A 18 -0.53 15.10 -13.93
CA ASP A 18 -1.64 15.60 -13.12
C ASP A 18 -1.97 14.72 -11.91
N THR A 19 -1.05 13.81 -11.55
CA THR A 19 -1.18 13.04 -10.32
C THR A 19 -1.10 13.95 -9.10
N GLU A 20 -2.15 13.96 -8.29
CA GLU A 20 -2.18 14.62 -6.99
C GLU A 20 -1.82 13.63 -5.89
N TYR A 21 -0.93 14.05 -4.99
CA TYR A 21 -0.50 13.21 -3.87
C TYR A 21 -1.24 13.61 -2.60
N LEU A 22 -2.17 12.76 -2.17
CA LEU A 22 -2.89 12.93 -0.92
C LEU A 22 -2.08 12.30 0.21
N GLU A 23 -1.48 13.14 1.06
CA GLU A 23 -0.78 12.70 2.27
C GLU A 23 -1.69 12.80 3.50
N MET A 24 -1.66 11.79 4.35
CA MET A 24 -2.44 11.73 5.59
C MET A 24 -1.71 11.02 6.71
N ASP A 25 -2.00 11.44 7.95
CA ASP A 25 -1.54 10.73 9.15
C ASP A 25 -2.31 9.42 9.31
N VAL A 26 -1.60 8.30 9.49
CA VAL A 26 -2.24 6.99 9.63
C VAL A 26 -3.09 6.91 10.89
N GLU A 27 -2.76 7.64 11.96
CA GLU A 27 -3.58 7.71 13.18
C GLU A 27 -5.01 8.15 12.90
N SER A 28 -5.22 9.08 11.94
CA SER A 28 -6.55 9.56 11.55
C SER A 28 -7.44 8.46 10.94
N LEU A 29 -6.83 7.38 10.45
CA LEU A 29 -7.51 6.21 9.89
C LEU A 29 -7.86 5.15 10.96
N SER A 30 -7.62 5.44 12.23
CA SER A 30 -7.99 4.61 13.38
C SER A 30 -7.47 3.16 13.30
N PRO A 31 -6.15 2.94 13.23
CA PRO A 31 -5.56 1.60 13.20
C PRO A 31 -5.99 0.73 14.38
N THR A 32 -6.23 -0.57 14.15
CA THR A 32 -6.76 -1.50 15.15
C THR A 32 -5.77 -1.89 16.26
N GLY A 33 -4.53 -1.46 16.16
CA GLY A 33 -3.48 -1.75 17.14
C GLY A 33 -2.21 -0.96 16.89
N ALA A 34 -1.24 -1.12 17.77
CA ALA A 34 0.05 -0.45 17.68
C ALA A 34 1.25 -1.33 18.06
N ILE A 35 1.04 -2.63 18.30
CA ILE A 35 2.11 -3.56 18.67
C ILE A 35 2.11 -4.73 17.69
N MET A 36 3.26 -4.94 17.07
CA MET A 36 3.53 -6.05 16.18
C MET A 36 4.46 -7.07 16.86
N GLY A 37 4.22 -8.35 16.62
CA GLY A 37 5.04 -9.41 17.18
C GLY A 37 4.60 -10.80 16.71
N PRO A 38 5.39 -11.85 16.98
CA PRO A 38 5.12 -13.21 16.48
C PRO A 38 3.78 -13.81 16.93
N SER A 39 3.22 -13.30 18.04
CA SER A 39 1.94 -13.75 18.60
C SER A 39 0.85 -12.68 18.52
N ARG A 40 1.06 -11.65 17.72
CA ARG A 40 0.10 -10.57 17.53
C ARG A 40 -0.67 -10.77 16.23
N GLY A 41 -1.93 -10.37 16.24
CA GLY A 41 -2.76 -10.33 15.04
C GLY A 41 -2.34 -9.17 14.11
N PRO A 42 -2.90 -9.14 12.90
CA PRO A 42 -2.69 -8.05 11.97
C PRO A 42 -3.24 -6.73 12.54
N ILE A 43 -2.63 -5.62 12.13
CA ILE A 43 -3.17 -4.30 12.35
C ILE A 43 -3.84 -3.86 11.06
N THR A 44 -5.07 -3.39 11.15
CA THR A 44 -5.84 -2.96 9.97
C THR A 44 -6.30 -1.52 10.11
N PHE A 45 -6.39 -0.81 9.00
CA PHE A 45 -7.01 0.49 8.86
C PHE A 45 -7.55 0.66 7.44
N SER A 46 -8.39 1.65 7.22
CA SER A 46 -9.02 1.87 5.92
C SER A 46 -9.06 3.35 5.58
N TYR A 47 -9.03 3.65 4.29
CA TYR A 47 -9.28 4.97 3.76
C TYR A 47 -10.47 4.94 2.81
N GLY A 48 -11.40 5.85 3.00
CA GLY A 48 -12.65 5.93 2.29
C GLY A 48 -13.85 6.01 3.27
N PRO A 49 -15.10 5.85 2.81
CA PRO A 49 -15.44 5.66 1.39
C PRO A 49 -15.08 6.88 0.53
N PHE A 50 -14.69 6.66 -0.71
CA PHE A 50 -14.46 7.74 -1.66
C PHE A 50 -15.77 8.44 -2.00
N GLU A 51 -15.77 9.77 -2.03
CA GLU A 51 -16.97 10.55 -2.35
C GLU A 51 -17.33 10.51 -3.83
N ALA A 52 -16.35 10.29 -4.69
CA ALA A 52 -16.49 10.22 -6.15
C ALA A 52 -15.63 9.09 -6.72
N ASP A 53 -15.91 8.73 -7.96
CA ASP A 53 -15.07 7.81 -8.73
C ASP A 53 -13.64 8.32 -8.74
N THR A 54 -12.69 7.45 -8.40
CA THR A 54 -11.31 7.83 -8.13
C THR A 54 -10.34 6.82 -8.74
N PHE A 55 -9.26 7.29 -9.32
CA PHE A 55 -8.13 6.44 -9.73
C PHE A 55 -6.97 6.61 -8.75
N ILE A 56 -6.40 5.49 -8.30
CA ILE A 56 -5.09 5.47 -7.66
C ILE A 56 -4.10 5.03 -8.71
N ALA A 57 -3.30 5.96 -9.22
CA ALA A 57 -2.43 5.72 -10.36
C ALA A 57 -1.01 6.21 -10.09
N GLY A 58 -0.14 5.32 -9.64
CA GLY A 58 1.24 5.60 -9.24
C GLY A 58 1.74 4.60 -8.22
N MET A 59 2.68 5.03 -7.39
CA MET A 59 3.22 4.23 -6.28
C MET A 59 2.75 4.85 -4.96
N PRO A 60 1.75 4.25 -4.28
CA PRO A 60 1.43 4.65 -2.91
C PRO A 60 2.66 4.48 -2.01
N THR A 61 2.84 5.37 -1.06
CA THR A 61 3.92 5.26 -0.08
C THR A 61 3.38 5.24 1.33
N ILE A 62 4.02 4.47 2.19
CA ILE A 62 3.74 4.48 3.62
C ILE A 62 5.03 4.61 4.40
N HIS A 63 5.06 5.55 5.32
CA HIS A 63 6.14 5.72 6.28
C HIS A 63 5.65 5.23 7.65
N VAL A 64 6.27 4.19 8.17
CA VAL A 64 5.90 3.61 9.46
C VAL A 64 6.98 3.91 10.49
N SER A 65 6.61 4.65 11.52
CA SER A 65 7.47 4.94 12.67
C SER A 65 7.39 3.76 13.65
N ALA A 66 8.48 2.98 13.76
CA ALA A 66 8.52 1.76 14.55
C ALA A 66 9.63 1.80 15.60
N THR A 67 9.33 1.30 16.80
CA THR A 67 10.29 1.18 17.89
C THR A 67 10.47 -0.31 18.24
N PRO A 68 11.55 -0.95 17.79
CA PRO A 68 11.86 -2.34 18.13
C PRO A 68 12.12 -2.52 19.61
N HIS A 69 11.57 -3.58 20.20
CA HIS A 69 11.79 -3.92 21.62
C HIS A 69 12.99 -4.86 21.81
N THR A 70 13.45 -5.47 20.74
CA THR A 70 14.59 -6.39 20.74
C THR A 70 15.57 -6.05 19.63
N ALA A 71 16.81 -6.51 19.72
CA ALA A 71 17.81 -6.34 18.66
C ALA A 71 17.62 -7.32 17.48
N ASN A 72 16.53 -8.07 17.47
CA ASN A 72 16.23 -9.05 16.43
C ASN A 72 15.57 -8.38 15.21
N ASN A 73 15.57 -9.12 14.11
CA ASN A 73 14.95 -8.70 12.87
C ASN A 73 13.46 -8.41 13.07
N GLY A 74 13.00 -7.31 12.54
CA GLY A 74 11.58 -7.00 12.43
C GLY A 74 11.24 -6.75 10.97
N HIS A 75 10.17 -7.36 10.48
CA HIS A 75 9.62 -7.07 9.17
C HIS A 75 8.32 -6.30 9.33
N ILE A 76 8.11 -5.33 8.46
CA ILE A 76 6.81 -4.72 8.24
C ILE A 76 6.37 -5.10 6.84
N PHE A 77 5.26 -5.81 6.74
CA PHE A 77 4.57 -6.11 5.50
C PHE A 77 3.25 -5.34 5.51
N VAL A 78 3.02 -4.57 4.47
CA VAL A 78 1.78 -3.81 4.28
C VAL A 78 1.12 -4.33 3.02
N GLU A 79 -0.11 -4.76 3.14
CA GLU A 79 -0.97 -5.18 2.04
C GLU A 79 -2.09 -4.17 1.86
N MET A 80 -2.45 -3.88 0.63
CA MET A 80 -3.58 -3.04 0.26
C MET A 80 -4.59 -3.88 -0.53
N THR A 81 -5.87 -3.83 -0.12
CA THR A 81 -6.98 -4.53 -0.76
C THR A 81 -8.16 -3.59 -1.01
N ASP A 82 -9.07 -3.98 -1.88
CA ASP A 82 -10.37 -3.35 -2.04
C ASP A 82 -11.43 -3.92 -1.07
N ASP A 83 -12.68 -3.41 -1.16
CA ASP A 83 -13.82 -3.89 -0.35
C ASP A 83 -14.16 -5.36 -0.58
N ALA A 84 -13.81 -5.93 -1.72
CA ALA A 84 -13.99 -7.35 -2.01
C ALA A 84 -12.84 -8.23 -1.48
N GLY A 85 -11.80 -7.61 -0.89
CA GLY A 85 -10.58 -8.27 -0.44
C GLY A 85 -9.65 -8.66 -1.58
N ILE A 86 -9.80 -8.04 -2.76
CA ILE A 86 -8.88 -8.26 -3.87
C ILE A 86 -7.58 -7.51 -3.58
N HIS A 87 -6.47 -8.22 -3.69
CA HIS A 87 -5.14 -7.65 -3.52
C HIS A 87 -4.84 -6.61 -4.59
N LEU A 88 -4.57 -5.38 -4.18
CA LEU A 88 -4.21 -4.26 -5.04
C LEU A 88 -2.70 -4.04 -5.09
N GLY A 89 -2.02 -4.18 -3.96
CA GLY A 89 -0.59 -4.01 -3.89
C GLY A 89 -0.04 -4.28 -2.49
N HIS A 90 1.27 -4.34 -2.40
CA HIS A 90 1.94 -4.53 -1.10
C HIS A 90 3.31 -3.86 -1.08
N ALA A 91 3.83 -3.71 0.13
CA ALA A 91 5.22 -3.33 0.39
C ALA A 91 5.79 -4.15 1.54
N VAL A 92 7.09 -4.33 1.57
CA VAL A 92 7.80 -5.01 2.64
C VAL A 92 9.09 -4.27 3.00
N MET A 93 9.36 -4.20 4.29
CA MET A 93 10.62 -3.68 4.82
C MET A 93 11.14 -4.57 5.95
N ASP A 94 12.38 -5.02 5.82
CA ASP A 94 13.15 -5.46 6.98
C ASP A 94 13.70 -4.19 7.67
N LEU A 95 13.38 -4.00 8.94
CA LEU A 95 13.76 -2.79 9.68
C LEU A 95 15.28 -2.53 9.70
N ARG A 96 16.10 -3.56 9.46
CA ARG A 96 17.55 -3.40 9.32
C ARG A 96 17.95 -2.56 8.10
N PHE A 97 17.05 -2.39 7.13
CA PHE A 97 17.25 -1.61 5.92
C PHE A 97 16.50 -0.27 5.94
N HIS A 98 15.97 0.15 7.10
CA HIS A 98 15.16 1.35 7.24
C HIS A 98 15.81 2.65 6.72
N ALA A 99 17.15 2.74 6.76
CA ALA A 99 17.87 3.90 6.24
C ALA A 99 18.12 3.85 4.73
N GLY A 100 17.67 2.80 4.04
CA GLY A 100 17.90 2.59 2.62
C GLY A 100 19.39 2.41 2.32
N GLY A 101 19.85 1.25 2.04
CA GLY A 101 21.25 1.04 1.69
C GLY A 101 21.46 -0.35 1.13
N ARG A 102 22.27 -0.42 0.09
CA ARG A 102 22.72 -1.71 -0.46
C ARG A 102 23.91 -2.28 0.33
N ASP A 103 24.58 -1.46 1.14
CA ASP A 103 25.93 -1.73 1.59
C ASP A 103 26.04 -2.16 3.06
N GLY A 104 24.91 -2.43 3.72
CA GLY A 104 25.01 -2.95 5.07
C GLY A 104 23.67 -3.08 5.79
N VAL A 105 23.54 -4.19 6.46
CA VAL A 105 22.49 -4.41 7.43
C VAL A 105 22.79 -3.56 8.65
N LEU A 106 21.93 -2.59 8.96
CA LEU A 106 22.08 -1.79 10.17
C LEU A 106 21.70 -2.65 11.39
N GLN A 107 22.47 -2.52 12.43
CA GLN A 107 22.10 -3.13 13.69
C GLN A 107 20.91 -2.38 14.29
N ILE A 108 19.83 -3.09 14.53
CA ILE A 108 18.68 -2.55 15.26
C ILE A 108 19.07 -2.36 16.72
N THR A 109 18.96 -1.13 17.20
CA THR A 109 19.14 -0.83 18.62
C THR A 109 17.77 -0.89 19.30
N PRO A 110 17.56 -1.76 20.28
CA PRO A 110 16.31 -1.82 21.01
C PRO A 110 15.91 -0.46 21.58
N PHE A 111 14.61 -0.16 21.56
CA PHE A 111 14.01 1.08 22.06
C PHE A 111 14.49 2.36 21.35
N THR A 112 15.07 2.22 20.16
CA THR A 112 15.37 3.34 19.28
C THR A 112 14.39 3.32 18.10
N THR A 113 13.63 4.40 17.95
CA THR A 113 12.64 4.54 16.88
C THR A 113 13.34 4.67 15.53
N VAL A 114 12.82 3.96 14.55
CA VAL A 114 13.24 4.01 13.15
C VAL A 114 12.02 4.29 12.28
N VAL A 115 12.23 4.89 11.11
CA VAL A 115 11.15 5.11 10.13
C VAL A 115 11.38 4.19 8.94
N ALA A 116 10.47 3.25 8.75
CA ALA A 116 10.42 2.40 7.57
C ALA A 116 9.69 3.15 6.45
N LYS A 117 10.43 3.59 5.43
CA LYS A 117 9.86 4.24 4.24
C LYS A 117 9.66 3.20 3.17
N MET A 118 8.41 2.94 2.83
CA MET A 118 8.04 1.87 1.90
C MET A 118 7.23 2.45 0.74
N GLU A 119 7.56 1.99 -0.46
CA GLU A 119 6.77 2.21 -1.67
C GLU A 119 6.01 0.91 -1.96
N LEU A 120 4.70 0.99 -2.14
CA LEU A 120 3.90 -0.12 -2.61
C LEU A 120 4.17 -0.35 -4.11
N MET A 121 3.73 -1.48 -4.61
CA MET A 121 3.83 -1.77 -6.04
C MET A 121 3.15 -0.66 -6.85
N PRO A 122 3.64 -0.36 -8.06
CA PRO A 122 2.95 0.54 -8.98
C PRO A 122 1.52 0.07 -9.24
N LEU A 123 0.57 0.97 -9.08
CA LEU A 123 -0.87 0.70 -9.18
C LEU A 123 -1.51 1.53 -10.27
N ASP A 124 -2.53 0.97 -10.87
CA ASP A 124 -3.52 1.66 -11.68
C ASP A 124 -4.89 1.06 -11.33
N VAL A 125 -5.54 1.64 -10.32
CA VAL A 125 -6.75 1.09 -9.70
C VAL A 125 -7.87 2.11 -9.80
N PHE A 126 -8.99 1.70 -10.37
CA PHE A 126 -10.24 2.44 -10.36
C PHE A 126 -11.10 2.00 -9.17
N LEU A 127 -11.59 2.98 -8.43
CA LEU A 127 -12.51 2.81 -7.31
C LEU A 127 -13.76 3.65 -7.56
N SER A 128 -14.92 3.06 -7.44
CA SER A 128 -16.19 3.76 -7.55
C SER A 128 -16.49 4.58 -6.31
N ALA A 129 -17.31 5.60 -6.45
CA ALA A 129 -17.88 6.30 -5.30
C ALA A 129 -18.52 5.31 -4.32
N GLY A 130 -18.21 5.46 -3.04
CA GLY A 130 -18.64 4.57 -1.96
C GLY A 130 -17.71 3.40 -1.66
N GLU A 131 -16.75 3.08 -2.51
CA GLU A 131 -15.72 2.07 -2.24
C GLU A 131 -14.62 2.63 -1.33
N SER A 132 -13.91 1.72 -0.65
CA SER A 132 -12.79 2.02 0.24
C SER A 132 -11.58 1.16 -0.11
N ILE A 133 -10.43 1.57 0.36
CA ILE A 133 -9.23 0.72 0.38
C ILE A 133 -8.88 0.34 1.81
N HIS A 134 -8.41 -0.88 1.96
CA HIS A 134 -8.07 -1.46 3.25
C HIS A 134 -6.59 -1.80 3.30
N PHE A 135 -5.98 -1.51 4.42
CA PHE A 135 -4.58 -1.82 4.69
C PHE A 135 -4.49 -2.84 5.81
N THR A 136 -3.66 -3.85 5.57
CA THR A 136 -3.32 -4.87 6.57
C THR A 136 -1.82 -4.84 6.81
N VAL A 137 -1.42 -4.58 8.04
CA VAL A 137 -0.02 -4.54 8.45
C VAL A 137 0.30 -5.79 9.27
N THR A 138 1.28 -6.55 8.82
CA THR A 138 1.74 -7.80 9.45
C THR A 138 3.27 -7.86 9.49
N GLN A 139 3.81 -8.87 10.14
CA GLN A 139 5.24 -9.18 10.05
C GLN A 139 5.57 -10.15 8.90
N THR A 140 4.55 -10.75 8.31
CA THR A 140 4.71 -11.79 7.28
C THR A 140 3.68 -11.59 6.18
N GLY A 141 4.10 -11.77 4.94
CA GLY A 141 3.20 -11.94 3.80
C GLY A 141 3.25 -13.40 3.38
N GLU A 142 2.12 -14.09 3.35
CA GLU A 142 2.05 -15.56 3.16
C GLU A 142 2.92 -16.07 2.02
N ASP A 143 2.91 -15.38 0.89
CA ASP A 143 3.65 -15.77 -0.31
C ASP A 143 4.99 -15.03 -0.49
N TYR A 144 5.22 -13.95 0.27
CA TYR A 144 6.34 -13.04 0.02
C TYR A 144 7.38 -13.00 1.13
N VAL A 145 6.96 -13.12 2.38
CA VAL A 145 7.85 -13.02 3.53
C VAL A 145 7.56 -14.16 4.50
N PRO A 146 8.38 -15.22 4.50
CA PRO A 146 8.24 -16.26 5.50
C PRO A 146 8.45 -15.67 6.89
N SER A 147 7.65 -16.13 7.86
CA SER A 147 7.83 -15.74 9.25
C SER A 147 9.25 -16.06 9.70
N PRO A 148 10.08 -15.09 10.04
CA PRO A 148 11.35 -15.38 10.65
C PRO A 148 11.06 -16.01 12.02
N ALA A 149 11.68 -17.15 12.32
CA ALA A 149 11.52 -17.85 13.59
C ALA A 149 11.90 -17.00 14.83
N ALA A 150 12.40 -15.80 14.61
CA ALA A 150 12.88 -14.85 15.61
C ALA A 150 12.39 -13.42 15.34
N ALA A 151 11.20 -13.24 14.77
CA ALA A 151 10.62 -11.92 14.60
C ALA A 151 10.50 -11.24 15.97
N GLY A 152 11.13 -10.08 16.12
CA GLY A 152 11.07 -9.28 17.35
C GLY A 152 9.70 -8.62 17.51
N GLU A 153 9.38 -8.24 18.73
CA GLU A 153 8.25 -7.34 19.00
C GLU A 153 8.69 -5.89 18.76
N TYR A 154 7.80 -5.08 18.20
CA TYR A 154 7.98 -3.64 18.07
C TYR A 154 6.64 -2.92 18.21
N SER A 155 6.70 -1.67 18.70
CA SER A 155 5.55 -0.77 18.71
C SER A 155 5.60 0.17 17.51
N ILE A 156 4.43 0.56 17.03
CA ILE A 156 4.25 1.52 15.94
C ILE A 156 3.65 2.79 16.54
N ASP A 157 4.22 3.93 16.18
CA ASP A 157 3.67 5.26 16.44
C ASP A 157 2.91 5.72 15.18
N TRP A 158 1.60 5.56 15.21
CA TRP A 158 0.75 5.93 14.08
C TRP A 158 0.60 7.45 13.91
N ALA A 159 0.77 8.24 14.99
CA ALA A 159 0.78 9.70 14.91
C ALA A 159 2.03 10.25 14.19
N ALA A 160 3.11 9.45 14.14
CA ALA A 160 4.33 9.75 13.41
C ALA A 160 4.47 8.92 12.12
N SER A 161 3.38 8.30 11.67
CA SER A 161 3.33 7.47 10.45
C SER A 161 2.41 8.11 9.42
N THR A 162 2.83 8.11 8.15
CA THR A 162 2.08 8.76 7.06
C THR A 162 1.78 7.79 5.93
N LEU A 163 0.65 7.99 5.27
CA LEU A 163 0.24 7.32 4.04
C LEU A 163 0.09 8.38 2.96
N THR A 164 0.64 8.12 1.78
CA THR A 164 0.48 8.98 0.61
C THR A 164 -0.11 8.18 -0.54
N LEU A 165 -1.22 8.66 -1.09
CA LEU A 165 -1.91 8.05 -2.23
C LEU A 165 -1.75 8.93 -3.46
N PRO A 166 -1.29 8.38 -4.61
CA PRO A 166 -1.27 9.07 -5.88
C PRO A 166 -2.66 9.02 -6.52
N LEU A 167 -3.40 10.11 -6.47
CA LEU A 167 -4.74 10.23 -7.01
C LEU A 167 -4.71 10.90 -8.38
N VAL A 168 -5.54 10.41 -9.30
CA VAL A 168 -5.70 11.00 -10.62
C VAL A 168 -7.18 11.14 -10.90
N GLU A 169 -7.62 12.37 -11.19
CA GLU A 169 -8.97 12.59 -11.68
C GLU A 169 -9.05 12.19 -13.16
N ARG A 170 -9.89 11.23 -13.45
CA ARG A 170 -10.20 10.81 -14.82
C ARG A 170 -11.68 10.56 -14.95
N SER A 171 -12.20 10.93 -16.10
CA SER A 171 -13.54 10.54 -16.51
C SER A 171 -13.55 9.10 -17.04
N CYS A 172 -14.65 8.39 -16.85
CA CYS A 172 -14.87 7.12 -17.53
C CYS A 172 -14.79 7.23 -19.06
N ASP A 173 -15.03 8.44 -19.61
CA ASP A 173 -14.92 8.70 -21.06
C ASP A 173 -13.46 8.69 -21.55
N ASP A 174 -12.50 8.86 -20.64
CA ASP A 174 -11.06 8.78 -20.94
C ASP A 174 -10.57 7.33 -21.04
N LEU A 175 -11.39 6.38 -20.63
CA LEU A 175 -11.08 4.95 -20.72
C LEU A 175 -11.55 4.38 -22.07
N PHE A 176 -10.73 3.57 -22.65
CA PHE A 176 -11.09 2.79 -23.82
C PHE A 176 -10.79 1.31 -23.56
N GLN A 177 -11.56 0.45 -24.19
CA GLN A 177 -11.19 -0.96 -24.25
C GLN A 177 -10.10 -1.13 -25.28
N ALA A 178 -9.00 -1.78 -24.93
CA ALA A 178 -8.04 -2.21 -25.94
C ALA A 178 -8.80 -3.02 -26.98
N PRO A 179 -8.55 -2.79 -28.28
CA PRO A 179 -9.14 -3.61 -29.31
C PRO A 179 -8.71 -5.06 -29.06
N MET A 180 -9.63 -5.86 -28.51
CA MET A 180 -9.40 -7.29 -28.37
C MET A 180 -9.19 -7.82 -29.78
N VAL A 181 -8.03 -8.36 -30.05
CA VAL A 181 -7.78 -9.17 -31.22
C VAL A 181 -8.76 -10.35 -31.11
N GLU A 182 -9.85 -10.22 -31.85
CA GLU A 182 -10.83 -11.24 -32.16
C GLU A 182 -10.99 -12.42 -31.18
N TYR A 183 -11.76 -12.23 -30.14
CA TYR A 183 -12.62 -13.27 -29.57
C TYR A 183 -13.97 -12.63 -29.24
N GLY A 184 -14.84 -12.66 -30.15
CA GLY A 184 -16.28 -12.46 -30.31
C GLY A 184 -17.19 -12.15 -29.13
N GLU A 185 -16.83 -11.31 -28.16
CA GLU A 185 -17.77 -10.78 -27.18
C GLU A 185 -17.74 -9.24 -27.19
N SER A 186 -18.94 -8.66 -27.25
CA SER A 186 -19.15 -7.22 -27.28
C SER A 186 -18.68 -6.59 -25.98
N ALA A 187 -17.73 -5.70 -26.10
CA ALA A 187 -17.23 -4.87 -25.02
C ALA A 187 -18.38 -4.05 -24.37
N GLY A 188 -18.74 -4.39 -23.13
CA GLY A 188 -19.57 -3.54 -22.28
C GLY A 188 -18.80 -2.31 -21.82
N ARG A 189 -19.51 -1.23 -21.45
CA ARG A 189 -18.89 -0.09 -20.76
C ARG A 189 -18.25 -0.58 -19.46
N ILE A 190 -17.04 -0.11 -19.19
CA ILE A 190 -16.23 -0.51 -18.02
C ILE A 190 -16.65 0.23 -16.76
N CYS A 191 -17.33 1.36 -16.93
CA CYS A 191 -17.87 2.16 -15.80
C CYS A 191 -19.38 2.09 -15.72
#